data_daf7021d5848c28d807fc15caa96ea59
#
_entry.id   daf7021d5848c28d807fc15caa96ea59
#
_cell.length_a   1.000
_cell.length_b   1.000
_cell.length_c   1.000
_cell.angle_alpha   90.00
_cell.angle_beta   90.00
_cell.angle_gamma   90.00
#
_symmetry.space_group_name_H-M   'P 1'
#
loop_
_entity.id
_entity.type
_entity.pdbx_description
1 polymer ?
#
loop_
_entity_poly.entity_id
_entity_poly.type
_entity_poly.pdbx_seq_one_letter_code
_entity_poly.pdbx_strand_id
1 'polypeptide(L)'
;EKIRLQNIARIPDEDVRITLEQMIRDRKNPDYAQNTIFQDKLLWIARQYQRQGIEYVEISDTTLVKKYESLHMLEEVHQVMPKILKETGVLIRFLAAMRRIPLTIVKDSVTPADYLVKNLTVLNAVMEDPYVAGCDFVGEEINDIQELAPAFREIVKIAGRDPDFVIRVHAGENDSLRDNVAHSIQCVKDALAPGQQMPQMRIGHGLYTCSLRSEKGKELLRAIRDNHIVLEFQLSSNVRLNNLNLLDKHPLHQYLRAGIHCVQGTDGGALYGTNSIDEQLSLEKLLNLTHKELRSMKETENAILTESRDAFQRKTLAFRAMVGHRDFTDFLLEKIEESEGRIGENMTLPGRKLLDSNTELEDQIEELPWDRMPVVVAGGSFNTQKRTTRVTPEGTELVEKMVEQLSPREYFFVLGHTLQGYESHLLECNRKRAEEGKEPFRIFCFVPARLTKTQLQRLKKEDVRIRVSTESQAMGIYKSFNYEIFERRPSVVVAFDGNSAAENLIQEAKNGKGDAKILVWERAGALRRKAVSLEGYVRLFETDLL
;
A
#
# COMPACT_ATOMS: atom_id res chain seq x y z
N GLU A 1 -5.89 -13.83 22.87
CA GLU A 1 -6.33 -12.60 23.54
C GLU A 1 -5.22 -11.57 23.61
N LYS A 2 -4.04 -11.87 24.15
CA LYS A 2 -2.92 -10.93 24.29
C LYS A 2 -2.51 -10.25 22.98
N ILE A 3 -2.38 -11.01 21.88
CA ILE A 3 -2.03 -10.47 20.55
C ILE A 3 -3.13 -9.54 20.03
N ARG A 4 -4.40 -9.88 20.27
CA ARG A 4 -5.54 -9.06 19.86
C ARG A 4 -5.59 -7.74 20.59
N LEU A 5 -5.39 -7.75 21.91
CA LEU A 5 -5.32 -6.54 22.71
C LEU A 5 -4.14 -5.64 22.29
N GLN A 6 -2.98 -6.23 21.94
CA GLN A 6 -1.84 -5.47 21.41
C GLN A 6 -2.15 -4.79 20.07
N ASN A 7 -2.92 -5.45 19.18
CA ASN A 7 -3.33 -4.86 17.91
C ASN A 7 -4.36 -3.74 18.11
N ILE A 8 -5.32 -3.94 19.02
CA ILE A 8 -6.31 -2.93 19.37
C ILE A 8 -5.66 -1.69 19.99
N ALA A 9 -4.62 -1.85 20.81
CA ALA A 9 -3.90 -0.74 21.43
C ALA A 9 -3.25 0.21 20.40
N ARG A 10 -3.12 -0.20 19.13
CA ARG A 10 -2.60 0.64 18.04
C ARG A 10 -3.67 1.49 17.35
N ILE A 11 -4.94 1.29 17.67
CA ILE A 11 -6.05 2.04 17.09
C ILE A 11 -6.04 3.46 17.68
N PRO A 12 -6.00 4.52 16.85
CA PRO A 12 -5.90 5.90 17.35
C PRO A 12 -7.15 6.38 18.09
N ASP A 13 -8.34 5.92 17.67
CA ASP A 13 -9.61 6.29 18.28
C ASP A 13 -9.78 5.57 19.62
N GLU A 14 -9.82 6.34 20.71
CA GLU A 14 -9.87 5.81 22.07
C GLU A 14 -11.19 5.12 22.37
N ASP A 15 -12.30 5.67 21.92
CA ASP A 15 -13.63 5.09 22.18
C ASP A 15 -13.79 3.76 21.43
N VAL A 16 -13.31 3.70 20.19
CA VAL A 16 -13.28 2.45 19.40
C VAL A 16 -12.39 1.42 20.09
N ARG A 17 -11.20 1.83 20.55
CA ARG A 17 -10.27 0.95 21.23
C ARG A 17 -10.87 0.37 22.51
N ILE A 18 -11.44 1.21 23.37
CA ILE A 18 -12.07 0.80 24.63
C ILE A 18 -13.23 -0.18 24.35
N THR A 19 -14.06 0.13 23.35
CA THR A 19 -15.19 -0.74 22.98
C THR A 19 -14.73 -2.11 22.51
N LEU A 20 -13.70 -2.15 21.66
CA LEU A 20 -13.15 -3.43 21.17
C LEU A 20 -12.45 -4.24 22.27
N GLU A 21 -11.77 -3.57 23.20
CA GLU A 21 -11.20 -4.22 24.38
C GLU A 21 -12.29 -4.84 25.26
N GLN A 22 -13.38 -4.09 25.48
CA GLN A 22 -14.53 -4.57 26.25
C GLN A 22 -15.19 -5.78 25.58
N MET A 23 -15.41 -5.74 24.26
CA MET A 23 -15.95 -6.88 23.51
C MET A 23 -15.09 -8.15 23.65
N ILE A 24 -13.75 -8.00 23.66
CA ILE A 24 -12.85 -9.14 23.86
C ILE A 24 -12.90 -9.67 25.29
N ARG A 25 -13.01 -8.78 26.28
CA ARG A 25 -13.03 -9.15 27.71
C ARG A 25 -14.36 -9.78 28.09
N ASP A 26 -15.46 -9.27 27.55
CA ASP A 26 -16.83 -9.61 27.95
C ASP A 26 -17.50 -10.61 26.99
N ARG A 27 -16.74 -11.59 26.52
CA ARG A 27 -17.28 -12.68 25.68
C ARG A 27 -18.29 -13.58 26.37
N LYS A 28 -18.41 -13.47 27.68
CA LYS A 28 -19.44 -14.16 28.44
C LYS A 28 -20.79 -13.43 28.39
N ASN A 29 -20.82 -12.24 27.79
CA ASN A 29 -22.05 -11.52 27.55
C ASN A 29 -23.00 -12.38 26.70
N PRO A 30 -24.26 -12.59 27.13
CA PRO A 30 -25.22 -13.43 26.41
C PRO A 30 -25.44 -13.01 24.95
N ASP A 31 -25.29 -11.72 24.62
CA ASP A 31 -25.43 -11.20 23.25
C ASP A 31 -24.37 -11.75 22.28
N TYR A 32 -23.21 -12.13 22.82
CA TYR A 32 -22.05 -12.54 22.02
C TYR A 32 -21.59 -13.98 22.33
N ALA A 33 -22.20 -14.64 23.32
CA ALA A 33 -21.69 -15.91 23.86
C ALA A 33 -21.59 -17.04 22.82
N GLN A 34 -22.39 -16.98 21.75
CA GLN A 34 -22.43 -18.01 20.70
C GLN A 34 -21.70 -17.58 19.43
N ASN A 35 -21.26 -16.34 19.33
CA ASN A 35 -20.58 -15.82 18.15
C ASN A 35 -19.08 -16.07 18.21
N THR A 36 -18.45 -16.14 17.03
CA THR A 36 -16.99 -15.99 16.92
C THR A 36 -16.59 -14.53 17.12
N ILE A 37 -15.29 -14.27 17.31
CA ILE A 37 -14.80 -12.89 17.44
C ILE A 37 -15.02 -12.10 16.13
N PHE A 38 -14.95 -12.75 15.00
CA PHE A 38 -15.21 -12.12 13.72
C PHE A 38 -16.68 -11.71 13.61
N GLN A 39 -17.61 -12.58 13.99
CA GLN A 39 -19.04 -12.30 14.03
C GLN A 39 -19.38 -11.16 15.00
N ASP A 40 -18.79 -11.16 16.19
CA ASP A 40 -18.96 -10.08 17.16
C ASP A 40 -18.49 -8.72 16.62
N LYS A 41 -17.34 -8.70 15.90
CA LYS A 41 -16.85 -7.49 15.24
C LYS A 41 -17.81 -6.99 14.17
N LEU A 42 -18.32 -7.89 13.33
CA LEU A 42 -19.28 -7.52 12.29
C LEU A 42 -20.56 -6.92 12.88
N LEU A 43 -21.10 -7.53 13.93
CA LEU A 43 -22.29 -7.03 14.61
C LEU A 43 -22.04 -5.65 15.25
N TRP A 44 -20.89 -5.48 15.90
CA TRP A 44 -20.51 -4.20 16.49
C TRP A 44 -20.34 -3.12 15.43
N ILE A 45 -19.61 -3.40 14.34
CA ILE A 45 -19.42 -2.48 13.22
C ILE A 45 -20.76 -2.08 12.60
N ALA A 46 -21.67 -3.04 12.38
CA ALA A 46 -22.99 -2.77 11.83
C ALA A 46 -23.80 -1.82 12.72
N ARG A 47 -23.73 -2.00 14.04
CA ARG A 47 -24.37 -1.07 15.00
C ARG A 47 -23.76 0.34 14.94
N GLN A 48 -22.43 0.46 14.72
CA GLN A 48 -21.81 1.78 14.50
C GLN A 48 -22.29 2.41 13.19
N TYR A 49 -22.37 1.65 12.11
CA TYR A 49 -22.88 2.12 10.82
C TYR A 49 -24.34 2.55 10.92
N GLN A 50 -25.18 1.79 11.60
CA GLN A 50 -26.58 2.17 11.86
C GLN A 50 -26.67 3.54 12.56
N ARG A 51 -25.84 3.78 13.59
CA ARG A 51 -25.80 5.07 14.32
C ARG A 51 -25.38 6.23 13.43
N GLN A 52 -24.62 5.97 12.37
CA GLN A 52 -24.19 6.95 11.37
C GLN A 52 -25.19 7.10 10.22
N GLY A 53 -26.31 6.38 10.24
CA GLY A 53 -27.32 6.40 9.17
C GLY A 53 -26.90 5.66 7.92
N ILE A 54 -25.90 4.76 8.01
CA ILE A 54 -25.42 3.94 6.89
C ILE A 54 -26.28 2.70 6.80
N GLU A 55 -26.73 2.37 5.59
CA GLU A 55 -27.57 1.21 5.31
C GLU A 55 -26.87 0.16 4.45
N TYR A 56 -25.77 0.52 3.78
CA TYR A 56 -24.99 -0.37 2.92
C TYR A 56 -23.50 -0.08 3.05
N VAL A 57 -22.70 -1.13 3.14
CA VAL A 57 -21.24 -1.05 3.27
C VAL A 57 -20.57 -2.11 2.43
N GLU A 58 -19.49 -1.75 1.77
CA GLU A 58 -18.55 -2.68 1.16
C GLU A 58 -17.21 -2.64 1.90
N ILE A 59 -16.73 -3.79 2.33
CA ILE A 59 -15.47 -3.96 3.06
C ILE A 59 -14.50 -4.76 2.21
N SER A 60 -13.33 -4.20 1.93
CA SER A 60 -12.26 -4.93 1.24
C SER A 60 -11.54 -5.86 2.22
N ASP A 61 -11.51 -7.16 1.92
CA ASP A 61 -10.88 -8.17 2.76
C ASP A 61 -10.01 -9.14 1.96
N THR A 62 -8.74 -9.25 2.36
CA THR A 62 -7.75 -10.14 1.71
C THR A 62 -7.95 -11.62 2.05
N THR A 63 -8.80 -11.95 3.02
CA THR A 63 -9.14 -13.34 3.38
C THR A 63 -9.91 -14.01 2.25
N LEU A 64 -10.75 -13.26 1.54
CA LEU A 64 -11.60 -13.77 0.45
C LEU A 64 -10.84 -14.27 -0.79
N VAL A 65 -9.54 -14.06 -0.88
CA VAL A 65 -8.70 -14.59 -1.96
C VAL A 65 -7.78 -15.72 -1.52
N LYS A 66 -8.06 -16.30 -0.35
CA LYS A 66 -7.33 -17.45 0.20
C LYS A 66 -8.28 -18.66 0.30
N LYS A 67 -7.85 -19.82 -0.21
CA LYS A 67 -8.71 -20.98 -0.46
C LYS A 67 -9.59 -21.36 0.76
N TYR A 68 -8.99 -21.73 1.86
CA TYR A 68 -9.75 -22.23 3.02
C TYR A 68 -10.26 -21.13 3.93
N GLU A 69 -9.48 -20.06 4.08
CA GLU A 69 -9.85 -18.93 4.92
C GLU A 69 -11.07 -18.18 4.36
N SER A 70 -11.23 -18.12 3.03
CA SER A 70 -12.41 -17.52 2.40
C SER A 70 -13.68 -18.30 2.71
N LEU A 71 -13.64 -19.63 2.62
CA LEU A 71 -14.77 -20.49 2.91
C LEU A 71 -15.22 -20.36 4.37
N HIS A 72 -14.25 -20.40 5.30
CA HIS A 72 -14.52 -20.20 6.72
C HIS A 72 -15.10 -18.81 7.03
N MET A 73 -14.54 -17.76 6.41
CA MET A 73 -15.08 -16.41 6.56
C MET A 73 -16.51 -16.30 6.04
N LEU A 74 -16.81 -16.86 4.87
CA LEU A 74 -18.16 -16.84 4.31
C LEU A 74 -19.15 -17.62 5.14
N GLU A 75 -18.74 -18.78 5.72
CA GLU A 75 -19.57 -19.51 6.65
C GLU A 75 -19.96 -18.65 7.87
N GLU A 76 -19.01 -17.97 8.51
CA GLU A 76 -19.27 -17.06 9.62
C GLU A 76 -20.17 -15.89 9.21
N VAL A 77 -19.97 -15.34 8.00
CA VAL A 77 -20.80 -14.27 7.42
C VAL A 77 -22.24 -14.73 7.24
N HIS A 78 -22.47 -15.88 6.60
CA HIS A 78 -23.82 -16.41 6.39
C HIS A 78 -24.56 -16.69 7.71
N GLN A 79 -23.84 -17.07 8.76
CA GLN A 79 -24.43 -17.29 10.08
C GLN A 79 -24.88 -16.00 10.78
N VAL A 80 -24.10 -14.92 10.67
CA VAL A 80 -24.34 -13.69 11.45
C VAL A 80 -25.11 -12.62 10.69
N MET A 81 -25.00 -12.55 9.37
CA MET A 81 -25.58 -11.46 8.58
C MET A 81 -27.11 -11.37 8.64
N PRO A 82 -27.88 -12.47 8.70
CA PRO A 82 -29.34 -12.36 8.89
C PRO A 82 -29.70 -11.66 10.21
N LYS A 83 -28.94 -11.90 11.28
CA LYS A 83 -29.11 -11.22 12.56
C LYS A 83 -28.76 -9.73 12.45
N ILE A 84 -27.61 -9.41 11.83
CA ILE A 84 -27.16 -8.04 11.59
C ILE A 84 -28.23 -7.25 10.81
N LEU A 85 -28.70 -7.81 9.71
CA LEU A 85 -29.69 -7.15 8.86
C LEU A 85 -31.01 -6.89 9.61
N LYS A 86 -31.46 -7.87 10.40
CA LYS A 86 -32.67 -7.76 11.21
C LYS A 86 -32.54 -6.70 12.33
N GLU A 87 -31.38 -6.65 13.00
CA GLU A 87 -31.17 -5.75 14.14
C GLU A 87 -30.84 -4.31 13.72
N THR A 88 -30.08 -4.15 12.64
CA THR A 88 -29.50 -2.85 12.28
C THR A 88 -30.02 -2.27 10.97
N GLY A 89 -30.58 -3.09 10.09
CA GLY A 89 -30.94 -2.71 8.72
C GLY A 89 -29.72 -2.52 7.80
N VAL A 90 -28.49 -2.76 8.30
CA VAL A 90 -27.26 -2.56 7.54
C VAL A 90 -26.91 -3.82 6.75
N LEU A 91 -26.79 -3.69 5.44
CA LEU A 91 -26.24 -4.73 4.57
C LEU A 91 -24.73 -4.53 4.44
N ILE A 92 -23.95 -5.50 4.87
CA ILE A 92 -22.49 -5.54 4.65
C ILE A 92 -22.20 -6.55 3.55
N ARG A 93 -21.48 -6.12 2.52
CA ARG A 93 -20.90 -6.98 1.49
C ARG A 93 -19.39 -6.78 1.46
N PHE A 94 -18.70 -7.67 0.79
CA PHE A 94 -17.24 -7.66 0.76
C PHE A 94 -16.70 -7.54 -0.67
N LEU A 95 -15.54 -6.89 -0.78
CA LEU A 95 -14.73 -6.91 -1.98
C LEU A 95 -13.53 -7.82 -1.72
N ALA A 96 -13.34 -8.81 -2.56
CA ALA A 96 -12.20 -9.72 -2.48
C ALA A 96 -10.92 -8.95 -2.82
N ALA A 97 -10.14 -8.62 -1.78
CA ALA A 97 -9.00 -7.73 -1.93
C ALA A 97 -7.73 -8.48 -2.33
N MET A 98 -7.15 -8.09 -3.43
CA MET A 98 -5.87 -8.56 -3.94
C MET A 98 -4.82 -7.48 -3.74
N ARG A 99 -3.70 -7.84 -3.12
CA ARG A 99 -2.61 -6.87 -2.94
C ARG A 99 -1.91 -6.59 -4.26
N ARG A 100 -1.67 -5.31 -4.54
CA ARG A 100 -0.65 -4.89 -5.49
C ARG A 100 0.68 -5.39 -5.00
N ILE A 101 1.10 -6.54 -5.45
CA ILE A 101 2.42 -7.01 -5.12
C ILE A 101 3.39 -6.29 -6.06
N PRO A 102 4.36 -5.53 -5.53
CA PRO A 102 5.49 -5.14 -6.32
C PRO A 102 6.10 -6.42 -6.89
N LEU A 103 6.34 -6.44 -8.18
CA LEU A 103 7.00 -7.54 -8.87
C LEU A 103 8.40 -7.84 -8.29
N THR A 104 8.83 -7.05 -7.30
CA THR A 104 10.09 -7.17 -6.58
C THR A 104 9.99 -7.90 -5.23
N ILE A 105 8.79 -8.15 -4.70
CA ILE A 105 8.62 -8.93 -3.45
C ILE A 105 8.41 -10.38 -3.83
N VAL A 106 9.47 -11.10 -3.94
CA VAL A 106 9.46 -12.57 -4.05
C VAL A 106 9.71 -13.13 -2.66
N LYS A 107 8.75 -13.85 -2.09
CA LYS A 107 9.04 -14.84 -1.06
C LYS A 107 9.65 -16.05 -1.77
N ASP A 108 10.63 -16.69 -1.16
CA ASP A 108 11.48 -17.75 -1.78
C ASP A 108 10.74 -18.90 -2.49
N SER A 109 9.43 -18.99 -2.35
CA SER A 109 8.61 -20.06 -2.94
C SER A 109 7.40 -19.60 -3.77
N VAL A 110 7.11 -18.30 -3.87
CA VAL A 110 5.90 -17.82 -4.56
C VAL A 110 6.23 -16.62 -5.45
N THR A 111 6.05 -16.77 -6.75
CA THR A 111 6.18 -15.64 -7.68
C THR A 111 4.97 -14.70 -7.58
N PRO A 112 5.06 -13.43 -7.99
CA PRO A 112 3.91 -12.54 -8.10
C PRO A 112 2.80 -13.10 -9.00
N ALA A 113 3.17 -13.81 -10.08
CA ALA A 113 2.21 -14.48 -10.95
C ALA A 113 1.47 -15.59 -10.20
N ASP A 114 2.18 -16.48 -9.48
CA ASP A 114 1.56 -17.55 -8.69
C ASP A 114 0.63 -17.00 -7.61
N TYR A 115 1.00 -15.90 -6.96
CA TYR A 115 0.15 -15.24 -5.98
C TYR A 115 -1.15 -14.76 -6.63
N LEU A 116 -1.08 -14.03 -7.75
CA LEU A 116 -2.26 -13.54 -8.45
C LEU A 116 -3.12 -14.67 -9.02
N VAL A 117 -2.48 -15.71 -9.59
CA VAL A 117 -3.20 -16.91 -10.06
C VAL A 117 -4.00 -17.54 -8.93
N LYS A 118 -3.39 -17.78 -7.77
CA LYS A 118 -4.08 -18.32 -6.59
C LYS A 118 -5.24 -17.44 -6.14
N ASN A 119 -5.03 -16.12 -6.08
CA ASN A 119 -6.09 -15.19 -5.69
C ASN A 119 -7.25 -15.19 -6.68
N LEU A 120 -6.97 -15.17 -7.98
CA LEU A 120 -7.99 -15.18 -9.02
C LEU A 120 -8.73 -16.50 -9.11
N THR A 121 -8.05 -17.63 -8.83
CA THR A 121 -8.67 -18.95 -8.74
C THR A 121 -9.74 -18.97 -7.65
N VAL A 122 -9.42 -18.44 -6.47
CA VAL A 122 -10.38 -18.34 -5.37
C VAL A 122 -11.49 -17.33 -5.70
N LEU A 123 -11.13 -16.14 -6.21
CA LEU A 123 -12.10 -15.11 -6.61
C LEU A 123 -13.14 -15.66 -7.60
N ASN A 124 -12.69 -16.46 -8.58
CA ASN A 124 -13.54 -17.05 -9.60
C ASN A 124 -14.68 -17.93 -9.04
N ALA A 125 -14.51 -18.45 -7.85
CA ALA A 125 -15.52 -19.23 -7.14
C ALA A 125 -16.30 -18.38 -6.13
N VAL A 126 -15.62 -17.65 -5.24
CA VAL A 126 -16.30 -16.90 -4.18
C VAL A 126 -17.14 -15.72 -4.69
N MET A 127 -16.89 -15.28 -5.92
CA MET A 127 -17.72 -14.27 -6.57
C MET A 127 -19.19 -14.72 -6.76
N GLU A 128 -19.48 -16.00 -6.69
CA GLU A 128 -20.87 -16.51 -6.75
C GLU A 128 -21.63 -16.20 -5.46
N ASP A 129 -20.95 -16.04 -4.34
CA ASP A 129 -21.57 -15.76 -3.04
C ASP A 129 -22.21 -14.36 -3.01
N PRO A 130 -23.47 -14.22 -2.51
CA PRO A 130 -24.17 -12.93 -2.48
C PRO A 130 -23.48 -11.87 -1.61
N TYR A 131 -22.69 -12.27 -0.61
CA TYR A 131 -21.95 -11.33 0.22
C TYR A 131 -20.66 -10.83 -0.42
N VAL A 132 -20.25 -11.41 -1.56
CA VAL A 132 -19.11 -10.90 -2.33
C VAL A 132 -19.63 -9.98 -3.44
N ALA A 133 -19.38 -8.67 -3.31
CA ALA A 133 -19.82 -7.66 -4.26
C ALA A 133 -18.90 -7.53 -5.49
N GLY A 134 -17.64 -7.91 -5.35
CA GLY A 134 -16.65 -7.74 -6.39
C GLY A 134 -15.23 -7.96 -5.90
N CYS A 135 -14.28 -7.31 -6.54
CA CYS A 135 -12.87 -7.35 -6.14
C CYS A 135 -12.28 -5.96 -5.96
N ASP A 136 -11.12 -5.89 -5.31
CA ASP A 136 -10.38 -4.66 -5.09
C ASP A 136 -8.87 -4.89 -5.24
N PHE A 137 -8.17 -4.04 -5.98
CA PHE A 137 -6.73 -3.97 -5.96
C PHE A 137 -6.26 -2.98 -4.90
N VAL A 138 -5.70 -3.52 -3.79
CA VAL A 138 -5.31 -2.78 -2.59
C VAL A 138 -3.80 -2.74 -2.37
N GLY A 139 -3.37 -1.90 -1.44
CA GLY A 139 -1.98 -1.76 -1.02
C GLY A 139 -1.30 -0.55 -1.64
N GLU A 140 -0.08 -0.28 -1.18
CA GLU A 140 0.67 0.92 -1.57
C GLU A 140 0.85 1.00 -3.09
N GLU A 141 0.52 2.16 -3.68
CA GLU A 141 0.59 2.41 -5.12
C GLU A 141 2.04 2.68 -5.55
N ILE A 142 2.82 1.62 -5.73
CA ILE A 142 4.26 1.68 -6.03
C ILE A 142 4.63 1.25 -7.45
N ASN A 143 3.67 0.74 -8.22
CA ASN A 143 3.88 0.25 -9.57
C ASN A 143 2.81 0.76 -10.54
N ASP A 144 3.13 0.76 -11.83
CA ASP A 144 2.14 1.02 -12.88
C ASP A 144 1.13 -0.12 -12.91
N ILE A 145 -0.15 0.22 -12.85
CA ILE A 145 -1.24 -0.76 -12.85
C ILE A 145 -1.29 -1.60 -14.14
N GLN A 146 -0.71 -1.13 -15.24
CA GLN A 146 -0.60 -1.89 -16.49
C GLN A 146 0.22 -3.18 -16.30
N GLU A 147 1.09 -3.23 -15.31
CA GLU A 147 1.81 -4.45 -14.97
C GLU A 147 0.86 -5.59 -14.55
N LEU A 148 -0.35 -5.26 -14.10
CA LEU A 148 -1.40 -6.21 -13.71
C LEU A 148 -2.43 -6.47 -14.83
N ALA A 149 -2.21 -5.98 -16.05
CA ALA A 149 -3.13 -6.20 -17.18
C ALA A 149 -3.54 -7.68 -17.38
N PRO A 150 -2.66 -8.69 -17.20
CA PRO A 150 -3.09 -10.10 -17.26
C PRO A 150 -4.14 -10.46 -16.20
N ALA A 151 -4.04 -9.92 -14.99
CA ALA A 151 -5.04 -10.13 -13.94
C ALA A 151 -6.38 -9.47 -14.30
N PHE A 152 -6.35 -8.27 -14.88
CA PHE A 152 -7.56 -7.60 -15.35
C PHE A 152 -8.30 -8.41 -16.43
N ARG A 153 -7.58 -9.11 -17.32
CA ARG A 153 -8.22 -9.99 -18.31
C ARG A 153 -9.06 -11.09 -17.65
N GLU A 154 -8.55 -11.69 -16.58
CA GLU A 154 -9.31 -12.72 -15.84
C GLU A 154 -10.48 -12.10 -15.05
N ILE A 155 -10.25 -10.96 -14.39
CA ILE A 155 -11.31 -10.25 -13.64
C ILE A 155 -12.45 -9.81 -14.56
N VAL A 156 -12.16 -9.30 -15.75
CA VAL A 156 -13.19 -8.89 -16.72
C VAL A 156 -13.98 -10.08 -17.24
N LYS A 157 -13.36 -11.26 -17.40
CA LYS A 157 -14.09 -12.51 -17.70
C LYS A 157 -15.03 -12.90 -16.56
N ILE A 158 -14.58 -12.75 -15.30
CA ILE A 158 -15.42 -12.98 -14.12
C ILE A 158 -16.60 -12.01 -14.14
N ALA A 159 -16.35 -10.72 -14.30
CA ALA A 159 -17.37 -9.67 -14.36
C ALA A 159 -18.34 -9.87 -15.55
N GLY A 160 -17.91 -10.50 -16.62
CA GLY A 160 -18.78 -10.86 -17.75
C GLY A 160 -19.87 -11.88 -17.42
N ARG A 161 -19.74 -12.61 -16.30
CA ARG A 161 -20.75 -13.57 -15.83
C ARG A 161 -21.70 -12.98 -14.79
N ASP A 162 -21.30 -11.88 -14.15
CA ASP A 162 -22.07 -11.20 -13.13
C ASP A 162 -22.11 -9.69 -13.45
N PRO A 163 -23.21 -9.18 -14.00
CA PRO A 163 -23.32 -7.76 -14.37
C PRO A 163 -23.26 -6.82 -13.16
N ASP A 164 -23.47 -7.36 -11.97
CA ASP A 164 -23.43 -6.61 -10.71
C ASP A 164 -22.04 -6.65 -10.04
N PHE A 165 -21.05 -7.31 -10.66
CA PHE A 165 -19.70 -7.43 -10.14
C PHE A 165 -18.94 -6.11 -10.22
N VAL A 166 -18.42 -5.66 -9.07
CA VAL A 166 -17.68 -4.40 -8.94
C VAL A 166 -16.18 -4.65 -9.09
N ILE A 167 -15.53 -3.92 -9.97
CA ILE A 167 -14.07 -3.84 -10.06
C ILE A 167 -13.62 -2.55 -9.38
N ARG A 168 -13.06 -2.64 -8.19
CA ARG A 168 -12.46 -1.52 -7.47
C ARG A 168 -10.96 -1.53 -7.64
N VAL A 169 -10.36 -0.35 -7.82
CA VAL A 169 -8.92 -0.19 -7.96
C VAL A 169 -8.48 1.03 -7.16
N HIS A 170 -7.50 0.86 -6.26
CA HIS A 170 -6.81 1.99 -5.67
C HIS A 170 -5.87 2.59 -6.72
N ALA A 171 -6.15 3.80 -7.18
CA ALA A 171 -5.35 4.48 -8.19
C ALA A 171 -5.38 5.99 -8.00
N GLY A 172 -4.27 6.66 -8.33
CA GLY A 172 -4.12 8.09 -8.15
C GLY A 172 -3.93 8.52 -6.70
N GLU A 173 -3.52 7.62 -5.83
CA GLU A 173 -3.10 7.93 -4.46
C GLU A 173 -1.67 8.51 -4.43
N ASN A 174 -0.87 8.13 -5.41
CA ASN A 174 0.53 8.46 -5.53
C ASN A 174 0.79 9.49 -6.63
N ASP A 175 1.43 10.60 -6.29
CA ASP A 175 1.69 11.70 -7.22
C ASP A 175 2.76 11.40 -8.28
N SER A 176 3.52 10.33 -8.14
CA SER A 176 4.50 9.87 -9.13
C SER A 176 3.91 8.94 -10.20
N LEU A 177 2.70 8.42 -9.98
CA LEU A 177 2.02 7.47 -10.86
C LEU A 177 0.70 8.05 -11.42
N ARG A 178 0.80 9.26 -11.97
CA ARG A 178 -0.35 10.06 -12.42
C ARG A 178 -1.17 9.46 -13.55
N ASP A 179 -0.64 8.46 -14.22
CA ASP A 179 -1.34 7.78 -15.31
C ASP A 179 -2.12 6.55 -14.83
N ASN A 180 -1.95 6.12 -13.57
CA ASN A 180 -2.56 4.89 -13.07
C ASN A 180 -4.10 4.90 -13.10
N VAL A 181 -4.76 6.04 -12.91
CA VAL A 181 -6.21 6.13 -13.08
C VAL A 181 -6.61 5.83 -14.52
N ALA A 182 -5.94 6.46 -15.49
CA ALA A 182 -6.18 6.22 -16.92
C ALA A 182 -5.82 4.77 -17.31
N HIS A 183 -4.68 4.28 -16.83
CA HIS A 183 -4.21 2.91 -17.10
C HIS A 183 -5.16 1.85 -16.51
N SER A 184 -5.75 2.09 -15.33
CA SER A 184 -6.75 1.17 -14.75
C SER A 184 -7.97 1.03 -15.66
N ILE A 185 -8.48 2.15 -16.16
CA ILE A 185 -9.62 2.16 -17.11
C ILE A 185 -9.24 1.45 -18.41
N GLN A 186 -8.05 1.71 -18.93
CA GLN A 186 -7.55 1.12 -20.16
C GLN A 186 -7.39 -0.40 -20.03
N CYS A 187 -6.82 -0.88 -18.91
CA CYS A 187 -6.68 -2.32 -18.63
C CYS A 187 -8.03 -3.06 -18.67
N VAL A 188 -9.08 -2.45 -18.11
CA VAL A 188 -10.43 -3.04 -18.16
C VAL A 188 -10.97 -3.00 -19.59
N LYS A 189 -10.84 -1.89 -20.31
CA LYS A 189 -11.29 -1.75 -21.69
C LYS A 189 -10.62 -2.75 -22.64
N ASP A 190 -9.31 -2.90 -22.52
CA ASP A 190 -8.53 -3.82 -23.36
C ASP A 190 -8.83 -5.30 -23.08
N ALA A 191 -9.43 -5.58 -21.92
CA ALA A 191 -9.82 -6.92 -21.52
C ALA A 191 -11.26 -7.29 -21.92
N LEU A 192 -12.07 -6.34 -22.40
CA LEU A 192 -13.48 -6.59 -22.78
C LEU A 192 -13.55 -7.54 -23.97
N ALA A 193 -14.44 -8.52 -23.87
CA ALA A 193 -14.81 -9.34 -25.01
C ALA A 193 -15.65 -8.52 -26.03
N PRO A 194 -15.68 -8.92 -27.32
CA PRO A 194 -16.52 -8.24 -28.30
C PRO A 194 -17.99 -8.17 -27.85
N GLY A 195 -18.53 -6.95 -27.77
CA GLY A 195 -19.90 -6.69 -27.33
C GLY A 195 -20.11 -6.68 -25.81
N GLN A 196 -19.10 -6.97 -25.01
CA GLN A 196 -19.18 -6.88 -23.56
C GLN A 196 -19.25 -5.41 -23.12
N GLN A 197 -20.21 -5.10 -22.26
CA GLN A 197 -20.32 -3.78 -21.64
C GLN A 197 -19.23 -3.56 -20.58
N MET A 198 -18.88 -2.30 -20.34
CA MET A 198 -17.96 -1.93 -19.26
C MET A 198 -18.54 -2.40 -17.92
N PRO A 199 -17.80 -3.20 -17.13
CA PRO A 199 -18.23 -3.60 -15.78
C PRO A 199 -18.38 -2.40 -14.87
N GLN A 200 -19.10 -2.55 -13.77
CA GLN A 200 -19.12 -1.55 -12.71
C GLN A 200 -17.71 -1.34 -12.19
N MET A 201 -17.19 -0.12 -12.31
CA MET A 201 -15.82 0.20 -11.92
C MET A 201 -15.80 1.35 -10.93
N ARG A 202 -14.97 1.21 -9.90
CA ARG A 202 -14.71 2.26 -8.91
C ARG A 202 -13.21 2.50 -8.78
N ILE A 203 -12.84 3.76 -8.64
CA ILE A 203 -11.45 4.17 -8.42
C ILE A 203 -11.38 4.76 -7.01
N GLY A 204 -10.62 4.11 -6.14
CA GLY A 204 -10.27 4.65 -4.83
C GLY A 204 -9.21 5.74 -4.99
N HIS A 205 -9.38 6.84 -4.27
CA HIS A 205 -8.54 8.03 -4.21
C HIS A 205 -8.68 9.00 -5.41
N GLY A 206 -8.15 8.68 -6.58
CA GLY A 206 -8.22 9.59 -7.74
C GLY A 206 -7.60 10.98 -7.52
N LEU A 207 -6.70 11.16 -6.52
CA LEU A 207 -6.10 12.44 -6.19
C LEU A 207 -5.14 12.95 -7.23
N TYR A 208 -4.32 12.07 -7.76
CA TYR A 208 -3.23 12.40 -8.66
C TYR A 208 -3.46 11.81 -10.05
N THR A 209 -3.67 12.70 -11.01
CA THR A 209 -3.78 12.37 -12.43
C THR A 209 -2.93 13.36 -13.25
N CYS A 210 -2.92 13.20 -14.56
CA CYS A 210 -2.50 14.29 -15.43
C CYS A 210 -3.37 15.51 -15.15
N SER A 211 -2.89 16.71 -15.55
CA SER A 211 -3.69 17.93 -15.35
C SER A 211 -5.07 17.78 -16.02
N LEU A 212 -6.13 17.85 -15.24
CA LEU A 212 -7.51 17.72 -15.73
C LEU A 212 -7.92 18.84 -16.73
N ARG A 213 -7.13 19.91 -16.82
CA ARG A 213 -7.31 20.99 -17.79
C ARG A 213 -6.59 20.74 -19.12
N SER A 214 -5.65 19.80 -19.17
CA SER A 214 -4.97 19.39 -20.41
C SER A 214 -5.89 18.56 -21.31
N GLU A 215 -5.54 18.39 -22.59
CA GLU A 215 -6.31 17.52 -23.50
C GLU A 215 -6.36 16.08 -22.98
N LYS A 216 -5.24 15.53 -22.50
CA LYS A 216 -5.17 14.21 -21.85
C LYS A 216 -6.10 14.11 -20.63
N GLY A 217 -6.17 15.20 -19.84
CA GLY A 217 -7.09 15.27 -18.68
C GLY A 217 -8.55 15.32 -19.07
N LYS A 218 -8.90 16.04 -20.13
CA LYS A 218 -10.27 16.08 -20.68
C LYS A 218 -10.68 14.73 -21.26
N GLU A 219 -9.76 14.00 -21.87
CA GLU A 219 -9.99 12.63 -22.34
C GLU A 219 -10.23 11.69 -21.17
N LEU A 220 -9.44 11.80 -20.09
CA LEU A 220 -9.65 11.04 -18.87
C LEU A 220 -11.04 11.32 -18.26
N LEU A 221 -11.43 12.59 -18.13
CA LEU A 221 -12.76 12.96 -17.61
C LEU A 221 -13.89 12.38 -18.47
N ARG A 222 -13.74 12.42 -19.80
CA ARG A 222 -14.71 11.77 -20.72
C ARG A 222 -14.74 10.27 -20.48
N ALA A 223 -13.58 9.61 -20.39
CA ALA A 223 -13.50 8.18 -20.17
C ALA A 223 -14.17 7.76 -18.86
N ILE A 224 -13.98 8.51 -17.77
CA ILE A 224 -14.62 8.24 -16.48
C ILE A 224 -16.14 8.42 -16.60
N ARG A 225 -16.60 9.55 -17.12
CA ARG A 225 -18.03 9.89 -17.22
C ARG A 225 -18.79 8.93 -18.13
N ASP A 226 -18.27 8.71 -19.35
CA ASP A 226 -18.96 7.96 -20.40
C ASP A 226 -19.01 6.44 -20.10
N ASN A 227 -18.18 5.97 -19.17
CA ASN A 227 -18.21 4.60 -18.65
C ASN A 227 -18.80 4.50 -17.23
N HIS A 228 -19.43 5.55 -16.74
CA HIS A 228 -20.09 5.60 -15.42
C HIS A 228 -19.19 5.17 -14.25
N ILE A 229 -17.88 5.45 -14.33
CA ILE A 229 -16.92 5.09 -13.30
C ILE A 229 -17.10 6.00 -12.10
N VAL A 230 -17.17 5.42 -10.92
CA VAL A 230 -17.32 6.16 -9.65
C VAL A 230 -15.95 6.39 -9.04
N LEU A 231 -15.70 7.62 -8.58
CA LEU A 231 -14.52 7.95 -7.79
C LEU A 231 -14.86 7.98 -6.30
N GLU A 232 -14.01 7.38 -5.49
CA GLU A 232 -14.19 7.30 -4.04
C GLU A 232 -13.11 8.10 -3.33
N PHE A 233 -13.51 9.06 -2.48
CA PHE A 233 -12.59 9.96 -1.80
C PHE A 233 -12.51 9.67 -0.30
N GLN A 234 -11.28 9.60 0.23
CA GLN A 234 -10.96 9.29 1.62
C GLN A 234 -10.00 10.36 2.16
N LEU A 235 -10.55 11.53 2.53
CA LEU A 235 -9.74 12.70 2.86
C LEU A 235 -8.86 12.47 4.09
N SER A 236 -9.41 11.89 5.16
CA SER A 236 -8.68 11.62 6.39
C SER A 236 -7.50 10.68 6.16
N SER A 237 -7.70 9.58 5.42
CA SER A 237 -6.65 8.66 5.02
C SER A 237 -5.54 9.38 4.25
N ASN A 238 -5.91 10.14 3.22
CA ASN A 238 -4.96 10.86 2.38
C ASN A 238 -4.11 11.88 3.15
N VAL A 239 -4.71 12.58 4.11
CA VAL A 239 -4.00 13.52 4.96
C VAL A 239 -3.09 12.79 5.96
N ARG A 240 -3.58 11.75 6.61
CA ARG A 240 -2.82 11.01 7.63
C ARG A 240 -1.67 10.19 7.04
N LEU A 241 -1.85 9.65 5.85
CA LEU A 241 -0.77 8.99 5.11
C LEU A 241 0.20 9.97 4.44
N ASN A 242 -0.05 11.28 4.60
CA ASN A 242 0.78 12.32 3.99
C ASN A 242 0.74 12.32 2.45
N ASN A 243 -0.30 11.74 1.88
CA ASN A 243 -0.47 11.73 0.43
C ASN A 243 -1.01 13.06 -0.09
N LEU A 244 -1.72 13.81 0.75
CA LEU A 244 -2.26 15.13 0.43
C LEU A 244 -1.67 16.18 1.39
N ASN A 245 -0.89 17.12 0.83
CA ASN A 245 -0.25 18.18 1.63
C ASN A 245 -0.98 19.54 1.55
N LEU A 246 -1.75 19.76 0.48
CA LEU A 246 -2.43 21.02 0.22
C LEU A 246 -3.89 20.74 -0.17
N LEU A 247 -4.80 21.13 0.68
CA LEU A 247 -6.25 20.89 0.51
C LEU A 247 -6.82 21.62 -0.73
N ASP A 248 -6.31 22.80 -1.05
CA ASP A 248 -6.70 23.59 -2.22
C ASP A 248 -6.37 22.91 -3.56
N LYS A 249 -5.50 21.90 -3.55
CA LYS A 249 -5.16 21.10 -4.74
C LYS A 249 -5.98 19.82 -4.87
N HIS A 250 -6.91 19.57 -3.96
CA HIS A 250 -7.77 18.41 -4.04
C HIS A 250 -8.68 18.46 -5.28
N PRO A 251 -8.72 17.41 -6.12
CA PRO A 251 -9.39 17.48 -7.42
C PRO A 251 -10.91 17.31 -7.39
N LEU A 252 -11.52 17.04 -6.23
CA LEU A 252 -12.94 16.69 -6.10
C LEU A 252 -13.88 17.70 -6.79
N HIS A 253 -13.66 19.02 -6.59
CA HIS A 253 -14.45 20.04 -7.27
C HIS A 253 -14.40 19.93 -8.80
N GLN A 254 -13.22 19.58 -9.35
CA GLN A 254 -13.05 19.48 -10.79
C GLN A 254 -13.81 18.28 -11.33
N TYR A 255 -13.80 17.15 -10.62
CA TYR A 255 -14.56 15.95 -10.98
C TYR A 255 -16.07 16.20 -10.93
N LEU A 256 -16.57 16.76 -9.81
CA LEU A 256 -18.00 17.07 -9.66
C LEU A 256 -18.51 18.04 -10.72
N ARG A 257 -17.72 19.09 -11.05
CA ARG A 257 -18.05 20.05 -12.12
C ARG A 257 -18.01 19.42 -13.52
N ALA A 258 -17.21 18.40 -13.71
CA ALA A 258 -17.18 17.62 -14.95
C ALA A 258 -18.30 16.58 -15.05
N GLY A 259 -19.20 16.50 -14.05
CA GLY A 259 -20.30 15.55 -14.01
C GLY A 259 -19.85 14.12 -13.71
N ILE A 260 -18.73 13.94 -13.00
CA ILE A 260 -18.25 12.64 -12.56
C ILE A 260 -18.96 12.23 -11.27
N HIS A 261 -19.37 10.99 -11.19
CA HIS A 261 -19.95 10.38 -10.00
C HIS A 261 -18.87 10.20 -8.93
N CYS A 262 -19.06 10.85 -7.79
CA CYS A 262 -18.13 10.82 -6.67
C CYS A 262 -18.86 10.42 -5.39
N VAL A 263 -18.20 9.61 -4.58
CA VAL A 263 -18.68 9.22 -3.25
C VAL A 263 -17.57 9.36 -2.22
N GLN A 264 -17.92 9.30 -0.96
CA GLN A 264 -16.95 9.25 0.12
C GLN A 264 -16.71 7.83 0.61
N GLY A 265 -15.53 7.58 1.18
CA GLY A 265 -15.19 6.37 1.91
C GLY A 265 -14.33 6.70 3.11
N THR A 266 -14.29 5.84 4.10
CA THR A 266 -13.46 6.02 5.30
C THR A 266 -12.09 5.39 5.18
N ASP A 267 -11.88 4.55 4.15
CA ASP A 267 -10.72 3.66 4.09
C ASP A 267 -10.59 2.85 5.39
N GLY A 268 -9.44 2.78 6.02
CA GLY A 268 -9.26 2.17 7.34
C GLY A 268 -9.76 3.07 8.47
N GLY A 269 -11.07 3.36 8.56
CA GLY A 269 -11.63 4.35 9.48
C GLY A 269 -11.11 4.26 10.91
N ALA A 270 -11.04 3.05 11.49
CA ALA A 270 -10.49 2.83 12.82
C ALA A 270 -8.97 3.15 12.91
N LEU A 271 -8.21 2.93 11.82
CA LEU A 271 -6.78 3.25 11.78
C LEU A 271 -6.53 4.74 11.66
N TYR A 272 -7.41 5.43 10.95
CA TYR A 272 -7.28 6.87 10.70
C TYR A 272 -8.08 7.74 11.67
N GLY A 273 -8.80 7.12 12.62
CA GLY A 273 -9.62 7.81 13.61
C GLY A 273 -10.71 8.65 12.96
N THR A 274 -11.43 8.07 12.00
CA THR A 274 -12.52 8.73 11.26
C THR A 274 -13.71 7.79 11.11
N ASN A 275 -14.85 8.37 10.78
CA ASN A 275 -16.08 7.67 10.44
C ASN A 275 -16.78 8.39 9.28
N SER A 276 -17.88 7.86 8.79
CA SER A 276 -18.58 8.44 7.63
C SER A 276 -19.06 9.87 7.85
N ILE A 277 -19.47 10.23 9.07
CA ILE A 277 -19.92 11.59 9.41
C ILE A 277 -18.73 12.55 9.40
N ASP A 278 -17.62 12.16 10.04
CA ASP A 278 -16.41 12.97 10.10
C ASP A 278 -15.79 13.16 8.71
N GLU A 279 -15.79 12.13 7.85
CA GLU A 279 -15.38 12.25 6.46
C GLU A 279 -16.24 13.23 5.68
N GLN A 280 -17.58 13.13 5.81
CA GLN A 280 -18.49 14.07 5.14
C GLN A 280 -18.25 15.49 5.61
N LEU A 281 -18.13 15.71 6.92
CA LEU A 281 -17.85 17.04 7.49
C LEU A 281 -16.50 17.56 7.03
N SER A 282 -15.48 16.70 6.96
CA SER A 282 -14.14 17.05 6.48
C SER A 282 -14.17 17.48 5.01
N LEU A 283 -14.84 16.72 4.15
CA LEU A 283 -15.01 17.08 2.74
C LEU A 283 -15.79 18.40 2.60
N GLU A 284 -16.89 18.56 3.33
CA GLU A 284 -17.71 19.78 3.30
C GLU A 284 -16.93 21.01 3.77
N LYS A 285 -16.28 20.93 4.93
CA LYS A 285 -15.67 22.10 5.59
C LYS A 285 -14.28 22.41 5.08
N LEU A 286 -13.45 21.38 4.89
CA LEU A 286 -12.05 21.59 4.49
C LEU A 286 -11.89 21.82 2.98
N LEU A 287 -12.78 21.25 2.17
CA LEU A 287 -12.79 21.48 0.73
C LEU A 287 -13.82 22.52 0.31
N ASN A 288 -14.63 23.05 1.22
CA ASN A 288 -15.66 24.06 0.94
C ASN A 288 -16.65 23.60 -0.16
N LEU A 289 -17.17 22.37 -0.04
CA LEU A 289 -18.13 21.88 -1.01
C LEU A 289 -19.44 22.65 -0.95
N THR A 290 -19.97 22.97 -2.10
CA THR A 290 -21.27 23.63 -2.24
C THR A 290 -22.41 22.63 -2.00
N HIS A 291 -23.59 23.13 -1.60
CA HIS A 291 -24.79 22.30 -1.47
C HIS A 291 -25.14 21.50 -2.74
N LYS A 292 -24.83 22.03 -3.92
CA LYS A 292 -25.04 21.34 -5.18
C LYS A 292 -24.09 20.14 -5.33
N GLU A 293 -22.83 20.34 -4.98
CA GLU A 293 -21.81 19.27 -5.02
C GLU A 293 -22.11 18.17 -4.02
N LEU A 294 -22.47 18.53 -2.78
CA LEU A 294 -22.89 17.56 -1.76
C LEU A 294 -24.13 16.77 -2.18
N ARG A 295 -25.11 17.46 -2.79
CA ARG A 295 -26.31 16.80 -3.33
C ARG A 295 -25.95 15.79 -4.42
N SER A 296 -25.08 16.15 -5.35
CA SER A 296 -24.61 15.26 -6.42
C SER A 296 -23.93 13.99 -5.85
N MET A 297 -23.09 14.14 -4.83
CA MET A 297 -22.49 12.99 -4.14
C MET A 297 -23.57 12.11 -3.49
N LYS A 298 -24.53 12.72 -2.80
CA LYS A 298 -25.61 11.99 -2.15
C LYS A 298 -26.53 11.26 -3.13
N GLU A 299 -26.81 11.87 -4.28
CA GLU A 299 -27.56 11.22 -5.37
C GLU A 299 -26.81 9.98 -5.89
N THR A 300 -25.49 10.07 -6.06
CA THR A 300 -24.63 8.93 -6.44
C THR A 300 -24.66 7.83 -5.36
N GLU A 301 -24.53 8.19 -4.08
CA GLU A 301 -24.61 7.22 -2.97
C GLU A 301 -25.96 6.49 -2.95
N ASN A 302 -27.07 7.22 -3.11
CA ASN A 302 -28.41 6.63 -3.12
C ASN A 302 -28.63 5.68 -4.32
N ALA A 303 -28.09 6.02 -5.49
CA ALA A 303 -28.14 5.13 -6.66
C ALA A 303 -27.38 3.83 -6.38
N ILE A 304 -26.15 3.92 -5.87
CA ILE A 304 -25.33 2.76 -5.50
C ILE A 304 -26.03 1.90 -4.45
N LEU A 305 -26.63 2.52 -3.42
CA LEU A 305 -27.39 1.81 -2.39
C LEU A 305 -28.51 0.97 -2.99
N THR A 306 -29.31 1.57 -3.87
CA THR A 306 -30.44 0.90 -4.51
C THR A 306 -29.96 -0.25 -5.38
N GLU A 307 -29.01 0.01 -6.28
CA GLU A 307 -28.44 -0.99 -7.18
C GLU A 307 -27.79 -2.16 -6.42
N SER A 308 -27.07 -1.86 -5.36
CA SER A 308 -26.36 -2.87 -4.54
C SER A 308 -27.33 -3.77 -3.76
N ARG A 309 -28.45 -3.23 -3.27
CA ARG A 309 -29.50 -4.01 -2.63
C ARG A 309 -30.20 -4.94 -3.62
N ASP A 310 -30.55 -4.43 -4.79
CA ASP A 310 -31.15 -5.21 -5.86
C ASP A 310 -30.21 -6.32 -6.35
N ALA A 311 -28.94 -5.99 -6.52
CA ALA A 311 -27.88 -6.94 -6.87
C ALA A 311 -27.75 -8.05 -5.83
N PHE A 312 -27.75 -7.71 -4.54
CA PHE A 312 -27.69 -8.69 -3.46
C PHE A 312 -28.90 -9.66 -3.50
N GLN A 313 -30.10 -9.14 -3.75
CA GLN A 313 -31.29 -9.98 -3.86
C GLN A 313 -31.21 -10.93 -5.05
N ARG A 314 -30.89 -10.41 -6.25
CA ARG A 314 -30.73 -11.25 -7.46
C ARG A 314 -29.68 -12.33 -7.24
N LYS A 315 -28.54 -11.96 -6.70
CA LYS A 315 -27.43 -12.88 -6.47
C LYS A 315 -27.75 -13.93 -5.41
N THR A 316 -28.48 -13.55 -4.36
CA THR A 316 -28.95 -14.50 -3.33
C THR A 316 -29.85 -15.58 -3.94
N LEU A 317 -30.77 -15.21 -4.84
CA LEU A 317 -31.65 -16.16 -5.50
C LEU A 317 -30.87 -17.08 -6.45
N ALA A 318 -29.96 -16.52 -7.25
CA ALA A 318 -29.10 -17.27 -8.15
C ALA A 318 -28.20 -18.25 -7.40
N PHE A 319 -27.56 -17.80 -6.32
CA PHE A 319 -26.68 -18.62 -5.50
C PHE A 319 -27.42 -19.80 -4.86
N ARG A 320 -28.60 -19.56 -4.28
CA ARG A 320 -29.44 -20.62 -3.73
C ARG A 320 -29.85 -21.67 -4.77
N ALA A 321 -30.15 -21.22 -5.99
CA ALA A 321 -30.49 -22.13 -7.10
C ALA A 321 -29.27 -22.98 -7.52
N MET A 322 -28.07 -22.41 -7.53
CA MET A 322 -26.84 -23.13 -7.89
C MET A 322 -26.41 -24.13 -6.78
N VAL A 323 -26.47 -23.73 -5.53
CA VAL A 323 -26.10 -24.58 -4.39
C VAL A 323 -27.11 -25.72 -4.21
N GLY A 324 -28.40 -25.44 -4.36
CA GLY A 324 -29.46 -26.42 -4.18
C GLY A 324 -29.54 -26.92 -2.74
N HIS A 325 -29.39 -28.25 -2.57
CA HIS A 325 -29.39 -28.90 -1.25
C HIS A 325 -27.99 -29.21 -0.71
N ARG A 326 -26.94 -28.80 -1.43
CA ARG A 326 -25.54 -29.04 -1.01
C ARG A 326 -25.15 -28.06 0.09
N ASP A 327 -24.10 -28.40 0.85
CA ASP A 327 -23.40 -27.41 1.63
C ASP A 327 -22.74 -26.39 0.69
N PHE A 328 -22.87 -25.08 1.02
CA PHE A 328 -22.37 -24.05 0.12
C PHE A 328 -20.84 -23.92 0.17
N THR A 329 -20.21 -24.28 1.27
CA THR A 329 -18.75 -24.27 1.36
C THR A 329 -18.14 -25.39 0.53
N ASP A 330 -18.76 -26.57 0.53
CA ASP A 330 -18.39 -27.68 -0.36
C ASP A 330 -18.59 -27.28 -1.84
N PHE A 331 -19.73 -26.65 -2.17
CA PHE A 331 -19.97 -26.13 -3.52
C PHE A 331 -18.89 -25.12 -3.97
N LEU A 332 -18.52 -24.16 -3.12
CA LEU A 332 -17.48 -23.19 -3.44
C LEU A 332 -16.09 -23.85 -3.53
N LEU A 333 -15.81 -24.84 -2.68
CA LEU A 333 -14.56 -25.58 -2.74
C LEU A 333 -14.41 -26.34 -4.06
N GLU A 334 -15.45 -27.03 -4.51
CA GLU A 334 -15.49 -27.67 -5.83
C GLU A 334 -15.21 -26.67 -6.95
N LYS A 335 -15.84 -25.49 -6.89
CA LYS A 335 -15.62 -24.40 -7.85
C LYS A 335 -14.18 -23.88 -7.86
N ILE A 336 -13.55 -23.78 -6.69
CA ILE A 336 -12.13 -23.41 -6.59
C ILE A 336 -11.28 -24.48 -7.26
N GLU A 337 -11.51 -25.76 -6.96
CA GLU A 337 -10.76 -26.89 -7.49
C GLU A 337 -10.93 -27.04 -9.00
N GLU A 338 -12.15 -26.84 -9.54
CA GLU A 338 -12.42 -26.80 -10.95
C GLU A 338 -11.66 -25.67 -11.67
N SER A 339 -11.37 -24.57 -10.97
CA SER A 339 -10.67 -23.40 -11.50
C SER A 339 -9.15 -23.53 -11.42
N GLU A 340 -8.65 -24.44 -10.57
CA GLU A 340 -7.22 -24.72 -10.42
C GLU A 340 -6.65 -25.23 -11.76
N GLY A 341 -5.55 -24.62 -12.22
CA GLY A 341 -4.89 -24.92 -13.47
C GLY A 341 -5.48 -24.24 -14.71
N ARG A 342 -6.75 -23.79 -14.68
CA ARG A 342 -7.36 -23.07 -15.82
C ARG A 342 -7.04 -21.58 -15.82
N ILE A 343 -6.99 -20.99 -14.61
CA ILE A 343 -6.60 -19.60 -14.43
C ILE A 343 -5.07 -19.58 -14.33
N GLY A 344 -4.40 -19.04 -15.30
CA GLY A 344 -2.96 -18.94 -15.31
C GLY A 344 -2.24 -19.61 -16.47
N GLU A 345 -2.89 -20.46 -17.27
CA GLU A 345 -2.28 -21.02 -18.48
C GLU A 345 -1.71 -19.94 -19.42
N ASN A 346 -2.22 -18.70 -19.32
CA ASN A 346 -1.78 -17.55 -20.12
C ASN A 346 -1.38 -16.34 -19.26
N MET A 347 -1.17 -16.52 -17.94
CA MET A 347 -0.82 -15.42 -17.06
C MET A 347 0.70 -15.27 -17.00
N THR A 348 1.26 -14.60 -17.98
CA THR A 348 2.60 -14.05 -17.88
C THR A 348 2.49 -12.60 -17.43
N LEU A 349 2.75 -12.34 -16.16
CA LEU A 349 3.03 -10.97 -15.74
C LEU A 349 4.33 -10.54 -16.41
N PRO A 350 4.45 -9.29 -16.87
CA PRO A 350 5.75 -8.77 -17.27
C PRO A 350 6.64 -8.75 -16.03
N GLY A 351 7.20 -9.91 -15.72
CA GLY A 351 8.09 -10.07 -14.58
C GLY A 351 9.31 -9.22 -14.84
N ARG A 352 9.60 -8.25 -13.99
CA ARG A 352 10.98 -7.79 -13.86
C ARG A 352 11.77 -9.02 -13.43
N LYS A 353 12.50 -9.61 -14.37
CA LYS A 353 13.39 -10.72 -14.06
C LYS A 353 14.35 -10.24 -12.98
N LEU A 354 14.15 -10.74 -11.76
CA LEU A 354 15.07 -10.50 -10.68
C LEU A 354 16.26 -11.44 -10.88
N LEU A 355 17.45 -10.86 -10.85
CA LEU A 355 18.71 -11.54 -11.01
C LEU A 355 19.36 -11.71 -9.65
N ASP A 356 20.09 -12.79 -9.45
CA ASP A 356 20.79 -13.08 -8.21
C ASP A 356 21.96 -12.12 -8.00
N SER A 357 21.94 -11.40 -6.87
CA SER A 357 22.95 -10.39 -6.57
C SER A 357 24.33 -10.99 -6.31
N ASN A 358 24.42 -12.19 -5.74
CA ASN A 358 25.70 -12.84 -5.50
C ASN A 358 26.41 -13.17 -6.81
N THR A 359 25.67 -13.71 -7.78
CA THR A 359 26.22 -14.06 -9.09
C THR A 359 26.52 -12.82 -9.94
N GLU A 360 25.61 -11.85 -9.95
CA GLU A 360 25.73 -10.71 -10.84
C GLU A 360 26.72 -9.63 -10.37
N LEU A 361 27.02 -9.59 -9.08
CA LEU A 361 27.91 -8.60 -8.46
C LEU A 361 29.15 -9.27 -7.81
N GLU A 362 29.47 -10.51 -8.15
CA GLU A 362 30.54 -11.32 -7.55
C GLU A 362 31.87 -10.55 -7.44
N ASP A 363 32.25 -9.86 -8.50
CA ASP A 363 33.51 -9.08 -8.56
C ASP A 363 33.54 -7.88 -7.59
N GLN A 364 32.39 -7.44 -7.08
CA GLN A 364 32.26 -6.30 -6.17
C GLN A 364 32.03 -6.73 -4.71
N ILE A 365 31.76 -8.02 -4.45
CA ILE A 365 31.50 -8.52 -3.11
C ILE A 365 32.77 -8.49 -2.28
N GLU A 366 32.72 -7.81 -1.13
CA GLU A 366 33.87 -7.68 -0.24
C GLU A 366 33.42 -7.59 1.22
N GLU A 367 34.26 -8.08 2.13
CA GLU A 367 34.06 -7.95 3.58
C GLU A 367 34.25 -6.50 4.07
N LEU A 368 33.48 -6.10 5.07
CA LEU A 368 33.64 -4.78 5.68
C LEU A 368 35.00 -4.65 6.40
N PRO A 369 35.73 -3.54 6.24
CA PRO A 369 36.98 -3.32 6.93
C PRO A 369 36.74 -3.19 8.45
N TRP A 370 37.54 -3.91 9.24
CA TRP A 370 37.43 -3.89 10.70
C TRP A 370 38.27 -2.79 11.38
N ASP A 371 39.25 -2.27 10.66
CA ASP A 371 40.17 -1.24 11.07
C ASP A 371 39.65 0.19 10.92
N ARG A 372 38.48 0.38 10.37
CA ARG A 372 37.86 1.68 10.09
C ARG A 372 36.43 1.73 10.60
N MET A 373 35.97 2.94 10.96
CA MET A 373 34.61 3.17 11.47
C MET A 373 33.61 3.35 10.33
N PRO A 374 32.51 2.61 10.31
CA PRO A 374 31.46 2.80 9.33
C PRO A 374 30.65 4.07 9.55
N VAL A 375 30.46 4.84 8.50
CA VAL A 375 29.50 5.95 8.42
C VAL A 375 28.36 5.52 7.52
N VAL A 376 27.25 5.17 8.13
CA VAL A 376 26.04 4.71 7.45
C VAL A 376 25.21 5.91 7.03
N VAL A 377 24.99 6.09 5.73
CA VAL A 377 24.28 7.25 5.19
C VAL A 377 22.86 6.85 4.78
N ALA A 378 21.88 7.53 5.34
CA ALA A 378 20.49 7.44 4.96
C ALA A 378 20.06 8.71 4.20
N GLY A 379 19.67 8.56 2.94
CA GLY A 379 19.33 9.69 2.08
C GLY A 379 19.18 9.32 0.61
N GLY A 380 19.13 8.01 0.29
CA GLY A 380 18.98 7.49 -1.06
C GLY A 380 17.58 7.03 -1.41
N SER A 381 16.79 6.68 -0.40
CA SER A 381 15.41 6.23 -0.61
C SER A 381 14.44 7.36 -0.36
N PHE A 382 14.22 8.19 -1.36
CA PHE A 382 13.14 9.16 -1.33
C PHE A 382 11.83 8.46 -1.66
N ASN A 383 10.82 8.78 -0.89
CA ASN A 383 9.47 8.53 -1.34
C ASN A 383 9.14 9.60 -2.39
N THR A 384 9.37 9.29 -3.66
CA THR A 384 9.05 10.15 -4.80
C THR A 384 7.57 10.54 -4.83
N GLN A 385 6.75 9.75 -4.14
CA GLN A 385 5.33 9.96 -3.98
C GLN A 385 5.00 11.18 -3.14
N LYS A 386 5.81 11.51 -2.18
CA LYS A 386 5.45 12.52 -1.18
C LYS A 386 6.06 13.89 -1.43
N ARG A 387 6.83 14.12 -2.46
CA ARG A 387 7.53 15.40 -2.77
C ARG A 387 8.12 16.15 -1.55
N THR A 388 8.18 15.47 -0.39
CA THR A 388 8.60 16.08 0.88
C THR A 388 10.09 15.95 1.08
N THR A 389 10.72 15.10 0.27
CA THR A 389 12.13 14.79 0.33
C THR A 389 12.76 15.13 -1.01
N ARG A 390 13.31 16.32 -1.10
CA ARG A 390 14.11 16.76 -2.24
C ARG A 390 15.53 16.93 -1.77
N VAL A 391 16.46 16.53 -2.60
CA VAL A 391 17.85 16.97 -2.47
C VAL A 391 17.84 18.50 -2.56
N THR A 392 18.37 19.16 -1.55
CA THR A 392 18.46 20.61 -1.48
C THR A 392 19.92 21.05 -1.55
N PRO A 393 20.22 22.28 -2.01
CA PRO A 393 21.59 22.79 -2.01
C PRO A 393 22.26 22.72 -0.64
N GLU A 394 21.53 23.05 0.44
CA GLU A 394 22.05 23.03 1.78
C GLU A 394 22.38 21.60 2.26
N GLY A 395 21.56 20.62 1.86
CA GLY A 395 21.83 19.20 2.18
C GLY A 395 23.01 18.66 1.38
N THR A 396 23.19 19.05 0.11
CA THR A 396 24.37 18.65 -0.68
C THR A 396 25.65 19.28 -0.14
N GLU A 397 25.60 20.54 0.31
CA GLU A 397 26.73 21.19 0.98
C GLU A 397 27.17 20.44 2.25
N LEU A 398 26.22 19.88 3.00
CA LEU A 398 26.55 19.06 4.17
C LEU A 398 27.22 17.73 3.79
N VAL A 399 26.79 17.09 2.70
CA VAL A 399 27.47 15.90 2.17
C VAL A 399 28.90 16.23 1.77
N GLU A 400 29.11 17.34 1.06
CA GLU A 400 30.44 17.82 0.67
C GLU A 400 31.33 18.05 1.90
N LYS A 401 30.85 18.79 2.89
CA LYS A 401 31.56 19.01 4.16
C LYS A 401 31.91 17.69 4.87
N MET A 402 30.98 16.75 4.92
CA MET A 402 31.24 15.44 5.52
C MET A 402 32.38 14.70 4.80
N VAL A 403 32.37 14.68 3.44
CA VAL A 403 33.43 14.05 2.64
C VAL A 403 34.78 14.78 2.78
N GLU A 404 34.77 16.08 3.00
CA GLU A 404 36.00 16.87 3.21
C GLU A 404 36.60 16.67 4.59
N GLN A 405 35.76 16.60 5.63
CA GLN A 405 36.19 16.55 7.02
C GLN A 405 36.65 15.18 7.47
N LEU A 406 36.08 14.12 6.93
CA LEU A 406 36.42 12.76 7.29
C LEU A 406 37.70 12.28 6.61
N SER A 407 38.41 11.38 7.30
CA SER A 407 39.60 10.70 6.76
C SER A 407 39.28 9.34 6.20
N PRO A 408 39.59 9.04 4.91
CA PRO A 408 39.38 7.69 4.36
C PRO A 408 40.20 6.60 5.04
N ARG A 409 41.21 6.95 5.83
CA ARG A 409 42.01 6.01 6.64
C ARG A 409 41.32 5.57 7.91
N GLU A 410 40.39 6.39 8.41
CA GLU A 410 39.67 6.15 9.68
C GLU A 410 38.23 5.73 9.43
N TYR A 411 37.64 6.14 8.30
CA TYR A 411 36.25 5.95 8.01
C TYR A 411 36.00 5.30 6.64
N PHE A 412 34.87 4.62 6.49
CA PHE A 412 34.33 4.19 5.22
C PHE A 412 32.81 4.42 5.20
N PHE A 413 32.24 4.61 4.01
CA PHE A 413 30.81 4.84 3.88
C PHE A 413 30.03 3.55 3.64
N VAL A 414 28.81 3.48 4.16
CA VAL A 414 27.87 2.39 3.95
C VAL A 414 26.52 2.96 3.49
N LEU A 415 26.05 2.50 2.35
CA LEU A 415 24.86 2.97 1.67
C LEU A 415 23.84 1.83 1.48
N GLY A 416 22.61 2.18 1.11
CA GLY A 416 21.64 1.25 0.56
C GLY A 416 21.95 0.90 -0.92
N HIS A 417 21.01 0.22 -1.56
CA HIS A 417 21.18 -0.26 -2.96
C HIS A 417 20.57 0.68 -4.01
N THR A 418 19.86 1.73 -3.59
CA THR A 418 19.16 2.62 -4.53
C THR A 418 20.08 3.62 -5.21
N LEU A 419 21.11 4.05 -4.52
CA LEU A 419 22.13 5.01 -4.97
C LEU A 419 21.50 6.27 -5.60
N GLN A 420 20.51 6.85 -4.93
CA GLN A 420 19.79 8.03 -5.36
C GLN A 420 19.94 9.16 -4.33
N GLY A 421 19.47 10.34 -4.68
CA GLY A 421 19.43 11.47 -3.77
C GLY A 421 20.81 11.81 -3.19
N TYR A 422 20.91 11.94 -1.88
CA TYR A 422 22.17 12.28 -1.19
C TYR A 422 23.23 11.18 -1.30
N GLU A 423 22.83 9.90 -1.43
CA GLU A 423 23.78 8.82 -1.71
C GLU A 423 24.47 9.01 -3.07
N SER A 424 23.71 9.38 -4.11
CA SER A 424 24.26 9.70 -5.44
C SER A 424 25.23 10.89 -5.38
N HIS A 425 24.89 11.91 -4.59
CA HIS A 425 25.78 13.08 -4.44
C HIS A 425 27.07 12.72 -3.70
N LEU A 426 26.98 11.86 -2.68
CA LEU A 426 28.16 11.35 -1.98
C LEU A 426 29.11 10.60 -2.93
N LEU A 427 28.57 9.74 -3.82
CA LEU A 427 29.36 9.04 -4.83
C LEU A 427 30.04 10.03 -5.78
N GLU A 428 29.35 11.10 -6.18
CA GLU A 428 29.93 12.14 -7.01
C GLU A 428 31.06 12.89 -6.29
N CYS A 429 30.87 13.27 -5.03
CA CYS A 429 31.91 13.90 -4.22
C CYS A 429 33.15 13.01 -4.07
N ASN A 430 32.94 11.70 -3.84
CA ASN A 430 34.04 10.74 -3.71
C ASN A 430 34.79 10.57 -5.04
N ARG A 431 34.12 10.62 -6.18
CA ARG A 431 34.73 10.55 -7.51
C ARG A 431 35.55 11.82 -7.78
N LYS A 432 35.02 13.01 -7.52
CA LYS A 432 35.76 14.29 -7.64
C LYS A 432 37.02 14.28 -6.78
N ARG A 433 36.91 13.75 -5.54
CA ARG A 433 38.06 13.62 -4.65
C ARG A 433 39.18 12.76 -5.27
N ALA A 434 38.82 11.64 -5.93
CA ALA A 434 39.79 10.79 -6.65
C ALA A 434 40.39 11.52 -7.87
N GLU A 435 39.59 12.27 -8.63
CA GLU A 435 40.03 13.07 -9.77
C GLU A 435 41.02 14.19 -9.35
N GLU A 436 40.85 14.71 -8.14
CA GLU A 436 41.75 15.70 -7.54
C GLU A 436 43.05 15.05 -6.97
N GLY A 437 43.22 13.76 -7.13
CA GLY A 437 44.39 13.01 -6.63
C GLY A 437 44.38 12.79 -5.10
N LYS A 438 43.28 13.01 -4.44
CA LYS A 438 43.06 12.70 -3.03
C LYS A 438 42.62 11.24 -2.86
N GLU A 439 43.00 10.59 -1.76
CA GLU A 439 42.58 9.24 -1.44
C GLU A 439 41.06 9.16 -1.34
N PRO A 440 40.34 8.36 -2.18
CA PRO A 440 38.89 8.24 -2.09
C PRO A 440 38.49 7.34 -0.91
N PHE A 441 37.26 7.50 -0.45
CA PHE A 441 36.67 6.61 0.55
C PHE A 441 36.28 5.27 -0.07
N ARG A 442 36.43 4.19 0.67
CA ARG A 442 35.77 2.92 0.35
C ARG A 442 34.27 3.06 0.64
N ILE A 443 33.46 2.65 -0.30
CA ILE A 443 31.99 2.74 -0.18
C ILE A 443 31.41 1.34 -0.32
N PHE A 444 30.62 0.94 0.67
CA PHE A 444 29.92 -0.34 0.69
C PHE A 444 28.41 -0.13 0.48
N CYS A 445 27.78 -1.00 -0.29
CA CYS A 445 26.35 -1.01 -0.49
C CYS A 445 25.74 -2.31 0.01
N PHE A 446 24.77 -2.21 0.91
CA PHE A 446 23.96 -3.37 1.29
C PHE A 446 22.84 -3.56 0.28
N VAL A 447 22.76 -4.74 -0.32
CA VAL A 447 21.82 -5.08 -1.38
C VAL A 447 20.96 -6.30 -1.03
N PRO A 448 19.69 -6.36 -1.48
CA PRO A 448 18.90 -7.58 -1.37
C PRO A 448 19.53 -8.72 -2.17
N ALA A 449 19.22 -9.97 -1.83
CA ALA A 449 19.69 -11.16 -2.54
C ALA A 449 19.31 -11.18 -4.03
N ARG A 450 18.27 -10.44 -4.42
CA ARG A 450 17.82 -10.32 -5.81
C ARG A 450 17.52 -8.89 -6.18
N LEU A 451 17.95 -8.47 -7.35
CA LEU A 451 17.80 -7.12 -7.89
C LEU A 451 17.28 -7.15 -9.33
N THR A 452 16.66 -6.06 -9.74
CA THR A 452 16.29 -5.84 -11.14
C THR A 452 17.54 -5.57 -11.98
N LYS A 453 17.47 -5.86 -13.28
CA LYS A 453 18.57 -5.56 -14.22
C LYS A 453 19.02 -4.09 -14.14
N THR A 454 18.08 -3.17 -13.98
CA THR A 454 18.38 -1.72 -13.87
C THR A 454 19.14 -1.38 -12.60
N GLN A 455 18.77 -1.98 -11.46
CA GLN A 455 19.48 -1.77 -10.19
C GLN A 455 20.89 -2.35 -10.26
N LEU A 456 21.06 -3.56 -10.81
CA LEU A 456 22.36 -4.19 -11.04
C LEU A 456 23.26 -3.34 -11.94
N GLN A 457 22.72 -2.84 -13.06
CA GLN A 457 23.48 -1.98 -13.97
C GLN A 457 23.93 -0.67 -13.30
N ARG A 458 23.12 -0.13 -12.39
CA ARG A 458 23.50 1.06 -11.61
C ARG A 458 24.65 0.74 -10.66
N LEU A 459 24.54 -0.33 -9.88
CA LEU A 459 25.59 -0.76 -8.96
C LEU A 459 26.91 -1.10 -9.68
N LYS A 460 26.84 -1.78 -10.83
CA LYS A 460 28.01 -2.11 -11.66
C LYS A 460 28.75 -0.88 -12.22
N LYS A 461 28.07 0.27 -12.33
CA LYS A 461 28.67 1.50 -12.85
C LYS A 461 29.45 2.30 -11.80
N GLU A 462 29.13 2.09 -10.55
CA GLU A 462 29.71 2.84 -9.44
C GLU A 462 30.88 2.06 -8.83
N ASP A 463 31.89 2.77 -8.37
CA ASP A 463 33.01 2.18 -7.61
C ASP A 463 32.60 1.93 -6.17
N VAL A 464 31.81 0.88 -5.99
CA VAL A 464 31.29 0.46 -4.68
C VAL A 464 31.56 -1.01 -4.44
N ARG A 465 31.69 -1.37 -3.16
CA ARG A 465 31.77 -2.77 -2.71
C ARG A 465 30.41 -3.22 -2.21
N ILE A 466 30.10 -4.49 -2.35
CA ILE A 466 28.77 -5.03 -2.12
C ILE A 466 28.74 -5.97 -0.93
N ARG A 467 27.73 -5.81 -0.10
CA ARG A 467 27.30 -6.78 0.92
C ARG A 467 25.91 -7.28 0.54
N VAL A 468 25.79 -8.56 0.22
CA VAL A 468 24.49 -9.15 -0.09
C VAL A 468 23.80 -9.59 1.17
N SER A 469 22.59 -9.11 1.38
CA SER A 469 21.76 -9.51 2.51
C SER A 469 21.35 -10.97 2.39
N THR A 470 21.34 -11.68 3.51
CA THR A 470 20.79 -13.05 3.60
C THR A 470 19.26 -13.05 3.54
N GLU A 471 18.64 -11.89 3.75
CA GLU A 471 17.19 -11.73 3.69
C GLU A 471 16.74 -11.51 2.24
N SER A 472 15.74 -12.27 1.80
CA SER A 472 15.22 -12.20 0.43
C SER A 472 14.40 -10.94 0.14
N GLN A 473 13.94 -10.24 1.17
CA GLN A 473 13.10 -9.05 1.05
C GLN A 473 13.92 -7.77 1.11
N ALA A 474 13.56 -6.77 0.28
CA ALA A 474 14.21 -5.45 0.29
C ALA A 474 14.22 -4.79 1.68
N MET A 475 13.18 -5.01 2.49
CA MET A 475 13.11 -4.54 3.89
C MET A 475 14.05 -5.31 4.82
N GLY A 476 14.46 -6.51 4.47
CA GLY A 476 15.36 -7.34 5.27
C GLY A 476 16.80 -6.84 5.30
N ILE A 477 17.20 -5.98 4.36
CA ILE A 477 18.56 -5.42 4.34
C ILE A 477 18.88 -4.64 5.63
N TYR A 478 17.87 -4.05 6.29
CA TYR A 478 18.09 -3.31 7.54
C TYR A 478 18.55 -4.21 8.69
N LYS A 479 18.08 -5.46 8.73
CA LYS A 479 18.58 -6.48 9.66
C LYS A 479 20.03 -6.84 9.39
N SER A 480 20.44 -6.85 8.12
CA SER A 480 21.84 -7.05 7.76
C SER A 480 22.74 -5.90 8.23
N PHE A 481 22.27 -4.64 8.13
CA PHE A 481 22.96 -3.51 8.75
C PHE A 481 23.12 -3.69 10.26
N ASN A 482 22.03 -4.12 10.94
CA ASN A 482 22.08 -4.39 12.37
C ASN A 482 23.12 -5.46 12.67
N TYR A 483 23.01 -6.62 12.03
CA TYR A 483 23.87 -7.77 12.30
C TYR A 483 25.35 -7.51 11.96
N GLU A 484 25.65 -6.83 10.85
CA GLU A 484 27.03 -6.64 10.39
C GLU A 484 27.70 -5.39 10.97
N ILE A 485 26.92 -4.38 11.38
CA ILE A 485 27.45 -3.10 11.88
C ILE A 485 26.98 -2.84 13.31
N PHE A 486 25.70 -2.60 13.51
CA PHE A 486 25.17 -2.01 14.75
C PHE A 486 25.27 -2.93 15.98
N GLU A 487 25.28 -4.24 15.80
CA GLU A 487 25.51 -5.18 16.90
C GLU A 487 27.00 -5.39 17.23
N ARG A 488 27.89 -5.07 16.30
CA ARG A 488 29.29 -5.54 16.36
C ARG A 488 30.33 -4.46 16.62
N ARG A 489 30.03 -3.21 16.24
CA ARG A 489 31.07 -2.16 16.27
C ARG A 489 30.47 -0.77 16.46
N PRO A 490 31.27 0.18 16.98
CA PRO A 490 30.93 1.59 16.95
C PRO A 490 30.67 2.04 15.50
N SER A 491 29.69 2.92 15.32
CA SER A 491 29.30 3.40 14.01
C SER A 491 28.69 4.79 14.09
N VAL A 492 28.63 5.47 12.96
CA VAL A 492 27.90 6.73 12.83
C VAL A 492 26.80 6.55 11.79
N VAL A 493 25.59 6.93 12.12
CA VAL A 493 24.46 7.00 11.18
C VAL A 493 24.17 8.45 10.87
N VAL A 494 24.23 8.82 9.60
CA VAL A 494 23.94 10.18 9.13
C VAL A 494 22.68 10.14 8.27
N ALA A 495 21.60 10.71 8.75
CA ALA A 495 20.33 10.75 8.04
C ALA A 495 20.07 12.15 7.50
N PHE A 496 20.32 12.37 6.22
CA PHE A 496 20.06 13.64 5.56
C PHE A 496 18.58 13.87 5.34
N ASP A 497 17.85 12.85 4.85
CA ASP A 497 16.41 12.78 4.73
C ASP A 497 16.03 11.36 4.32
N GLY A 498 14.74 11.07 4.20
CA GLY A 498 14.30 9.76 3.74
C GLY A 498 12.86 9.46 4.07
N ASN A 499 12.47 8.24 3.71
CA ASN A 499 11.15 7.68 3.97
C ASN A 499 11.21 6.62 5.10
N SER A 500 10.26 5.70 5.10
CA SER A 500 10.25 4.55 6.03
C SER A 500 11.52 3.71 6.00
N ALA A 501 12.27 3.73 4.90
CA ALA A 501 13.55 3.05 4.78
C ALA A 501 14.60 3.67 5.74
N ALA A 502 14.76 4.98 5.73
CA ALA A 502 15.65 5.68 6.63
C ALA A 502 15.21 5.51 8.11
N GLU A 503 13.90 5.52 8.38
CA GLU A 503 13.35 5.28 9.71
C GLU A 503 13.69 3.88 10.24
N ASN A 504 13.53 2.85 9.40
CA ASN A 504 13.88 1.49 9.76
C ASN A 504 15.38 1.33 10.04
N LEU A 505 16.23 1.95 9.22
CA LEU A 505 17.65 1.95 9.43
C LEU A 505 18.03 2.57 10.79
N ILE A 506 17.45 3.72 11.12
CA ILE A 506 17.62 4.40 12.39
C ILE A 506 17.15 3.52 13.56
N GLN A 507 16.01 2.84 13.39
CA GLN A 507 15.48 1.94 14.42
C GLN A 507 16.42 0.74 14.66
N GLU A 508 16.98 0.17 13.60
CA GLU A 508 17.97 -0.91 13.73
C GLU A 508 19.26 -0.41 14.40
N ALA A 509 19.71 0.81 14.09
CA ALA A 509 20.86 1.41 14.77
C ALA A 509 20.62 1.61 16.28
N LYS A 510 19.39 2.00 16.68
CA LYS A 510 19.02 2.11 18.10
C LYS A 510 18.97 0.77 18.82
N ASN A 511 18.58 -0.28 18.11
CA ASN A 511 18.45 -1.61 18.68
C ASN A 511 19.80 -2.34 18.81
N GLY A 512 20.83 -1.89 18.06
CA GLY A 512 22.16 -2.48 18.07
C GLY A 512 22.93 -2.19 19.37
N LYS A 513 23.90 -3.06 19.71
CA LYS A 513 24.71 -2.96 20.93
C LYS A 513 26.07 -2.31 20.67
N GLY A 514 26.37 -1.92 19.46
CA GLY A 514 27.68 -1.45 19.02
C GLY A 514 27.94 0.06 19.18
N ASP A 515 27.16 0.79 19.98
CA ASP A 515 27.28 2.23 20.21
C ASP A 515 27.18 3.07 18.91
N ALA A 516 26.05 3.00 18.25
CA ALA A 516 25.77 3.81 17.07
C ALA A 516 25.45 5.27 17.46
N LYS A 517 26.26 6.22 16.98
CA LYS A 517 25.96 7.65 17.06
C LYS A 517 25.03 8.01 15.91
N ILE A 518 23.84 8.54 16.21
CA ILE A 518 22.81 8.83 15.20
C ILE A 518 22.67 10.34 15.05
N LEU A 519 22.94 10.83 13.84
CA LEU A 519 22.86 12.23 13.47
C LEU A 519 21.75 12.40 12.43
N VAL A 520 20.81 13.29 12.70
CA VAL A 520 19.69 13.59 11.78
C VAL A 520 19.76 15.05 11.37
N TRP A 521 19.72 15.32 10.08
CA TRP A 521 19.71 16.69 9.60
C TRP A 521 18.45 17.42 10.06
N GLU A 522 18.64 18.63 10.61
CA GLU A 522 17.58 19.44 11.19
C GLU A 522 16.44 19.76 10.22
N ARG A 523 16.73 19.86 8.92
CA ARG A 523 15.78 20.17 7.85
C ARG A 523 15.23 18.92 7.16
N ALA A 524 15.56 17.73 7.66
CA ALA A 524 15.04 16.47 7.12
C ALA A 524 13.49 16.44 7.16
N GLY A 525 12.86 16.69 6.01
CA GLY A 525 11.43 16.99 5.94
C GLY A 525 10.54 15.83 6.39
N ALA A 526 10.81 14.61 5.92
CA ALA A 526 10.03 13.44 6.25
C ALA A 526 10.36 12.89 7.65
N LEU A 527 11.62 12.85 8.02
CA LEU A 527 12.08 12.39 9.34
C LEU A 527 11.68 13.36 10.46
N ARG A 528 11.69 14.66 10.18
CA ARG A 528 11.32 15.68 11.17
C ARG A 528 9.87 15.56 11.64
N ARG A 529 8.95 15.17 10.78
CA ARG A 529 7.54 14.96 11.14
C ARG A 529 7.34 13.77 12.08
N LYS A 530 8.29 12.84 12.07
CA LYS A 530 8.32 11.67 12.93
C LYS A 530 9.32 11.83 14.10
N ALA A 531 9.92 12.99 14.24
CA ALA A 531 10.96 13.27 15.25
C ALA A 531 10.49 13.05 16.69
N VAL A 532 9.19 13.15 16.97
CA VAL A 532 8.62 12.85 18.30
C VAL A 532 8.87 11.40 18.70
N SER A 533 9.00 10.47 17.74
CA SER A 533 9.31 9.06 17.97
C SER A 533 10.82 8.74 17.95
N LEU A 534 11.65 9.75 17.65
CA LEU A 534 13.07 9.62 17.44
C LEU A 534 13.87 10.23 18.59
N GLU A 535 13.55 9.89 19.82
CA GLU A 535 14.28 10.34 21.01
C GLU A 535 15.77 9.97 20.94
N GLY A 536 16.62 10.93 21.34
CA GLY A 536 18.07 10.72 21.44
C GLY A 536 18.87 11.02 20.17
N TYR A 537 18.27 11.60 19.11
CA TYR A 537 19.03 12.02 17.94
C TYR A 537 19.76 13.33 18.16
N VAL A 538 20.98 13.37 17.68
CA VAL A 538 21.82 14.57 17.67
C VAL A 538 21.63 15.27 16.31
N ARG A 539 21.46 16.59 16.32
CA ARG A 539 21.37 17.39 15.10
C ARG A 539 22.71 17.46 14.37
N LEU A 540 22.65 17.38 13.06
CA LEU A 540 23.86 17.37 12.25
C LEU A 540 24.57 18.70 12.16
N PHE A 541 23.91 19.82 12.53
CA PHE A 541 24.27 21.13 12.17
C PHE A 541 25.27 21.80 12.89
N GLU A 542 25.35 21.42 14.11
CA GLU A 542 25.98 22.33 15.06
C GLU A 542 27.45 22.02 15.23
N THR A 543 28.16 21.59 14.29
CA THR A 543 29.58 21.42 14.45
C THR A 543 30.09 20.02 14.41
N ASP A 544 31.29 19.85 14.17
CA ASP A 544 32.11 18.65 14.31
C ASP A 544 31.31 17.34 14.23
N LEU A 545 31.11 16.94 13.01
CA LEU A 545 30.34 15.73 12.68
C LEU A 545 30.81 14.51 13.50
N LEU A 546 32.01 14.54 14.07
CA LEU A 546 32.61 13.37 14.72
C LEU A 546 33.53 13.74 15.88
#